data_96e3a01b7f14ca96d31b8701bb4797d0
#
_entry.id   96e3a01b7f14ca96d31b8701bb4797d0
#
_cell.length_a   1.000
_cell.length_b   1.000
_cell.length_c   1.000
_cell.angle_alpha   90.00
_cell.angle_beta   90.00
_cell.angle_gamma   90.00
#
_symmetry.space_group_name_H-M   'P 1'
#
loop_
_entity.id
_entity.type
_entity.pdbx_description
1 polymer ?
#
loop_
_entity_poly.entity_id
_entity_poly.type
_entity_poly.pdbx_seq_one_letter_code
_entity_poly.pdbx_strand_id
1 'polypeptide(L)'
;MQALQSPTTRGEWGEMQLRRILEMTGMAEHARDFKAQMQIDSDEGRLIPDFVVHLPGDRAVAFDSKAPMDAYWEFHRCADDPQQQKLLLAEHAKQVKDRIRKLGKKEYWKQIETAPGFVILFMPGENLLRTALENDPDLIRFLE
;
A
#
# COMPACT_ATOMS: atom_id res chain seq x y z
N MET A 1 -10.07 5.36 19.26
CA MET A 1 -10.71 5.64 17.97
C MET A 1 -11.33 4.37 17.40
N GLN A 2 -12.64 4.25 17.53
CA GLN A 2 -13.36 3.07 17.04
C GLN A 2 -13.44 3.01 15.50
N ALA A 3 -13.34 4.17 14.82
CA ALA A 3 -13.54 4.27 13.37
C ALA A 3 -12.50 3.51 12.50
N LEU A 4 -11.27 3.30 13.00
CA LEU A 4 -10.20 2.60 12.27
C LEU A 4 -10.07 1.12 12.63
N GLN A 5 -11.08 0.54 13.28
CA GLN A 5 -11.00 -0.84 13.74
C GLN A 5 -11.28 -1.88 12.65
N SER A 6 -12.06 -1.53 11.62
CA SER A 6 -12.34 -2.45 10.53
C SER A 6 -11.27 -2.37 9.42
N PRO A 7 -10.92 -3.50 8.76
CA PRO A 7 -9.99 -3.49 7.62
C PRO A 7 -10.45 -2.59 6.47
N THR A 8 -11.75 -2.56 6.19
CA THR A 8 -12.34 -1.71 5.14
C THR A 8 -12.13 -0.23 5.43
N THR A 9 -12.43 0.20 6.67
CA THR A 9 -12.27 1.59 7.09
C THR A 9 -10.81 2.04 7.04
N ARG A 10 -9.86 1.15 7.41
CA ARG A 10 -8.43 1.43 7.31
C ARG A 10 -7.97 1.60 5.87
N GLY A 11 -8.47 0.75 4.97
CA GLY A 11 -8.19 0.85 3.54
C GLY A 11 -8.69 2.16 2.93
N GLU A 12 -9.93 2.51 3.22
CA GLU A 12 -10.54 3.77 2.78
C GLU A 12 -9.80 4.99 3.33
N TRP A 13 -9.37 4.93 4.58
CA TRP A 13 -8.58 5.99 5.19
C TRP A 13 -7.24 6.19 4.48
N GLY A 14 -6.54 5.11 4.15
CA GLY A 14 -5.28 5.14 3.40
C GLY A 14 -5.45 5.77 2.01
N GLU A 15 -6.48 5.37 1.28
CA GLU A 15 -6.82 5.95 -0.02
C GLU A 15 -7.16 7.46 0.08
N MET A 16 -7.91 7.84 1.10
CA MET A 16 -8.26 9.23 1.35
C MET A 16 -7.03 10.10 1.66
N GLN A 17 -6.10 9.58 2.46
CA GLN A 17 -4.84 10.27 2.77
C GLN A 17 -3.99 10.45 1.50
N LEU A 18 -3.85 9.41 0.69
CA LEU A 18 -3.12 9.49 -0.58
C LEU A 18 -3.77 10.50 -1.53
N ARG A 19 -5.08 10.46 -1.70
CA ARG A 19 -5.83 11.43 -2.50
C ARG A 19 -5.55 12.87 -2.05
N ARG A 20 -5.58 13.12 -0.76
CA ARG A 20 -5.31 14.43 -0.19
C ARG A 20 -3.89 14.91 -0.48
N ILE A 21 -2.90 14.02 -0.38
CA ILE A 21 -1.52 14.34 -0.74
C ILE A 21 -1.41 14.72 -2.22
N LEU A 22 -2.03 13.96 -3.11
CA LEU A 22 -2.04 14.26 -4.54
C LEU A 22 -2.71 15.61 -4.84
N GLU A 23 -3.79 15.95 -4.15
CA GLU A 23 -4.44 17.24 -4.24
C GLU A 23 -3.53 18.40 -3.78
N MET A 24 -2.89 18.23 -2.62
CA MET A 24 -2.02 19.26 -2.03
C MET A 24 -0.75 19.52 -2.86
N THR A 25 -0.26 18.53 -3.57
CA THR A 25 0.94 18.64 -4.41
C THR A 25 0.64 19.07 -5.85
N GLY A 26 -0.64 19.27 -6.20
CA GLY A 26 -1.05 19.59 -7.57
C GLY A 26 -1.04 18.38 -8.52
N MET A 27 -0.76 17.19 -8.03
CA MET A 27 -0.74 15.98 -8.87
C MET A 27 -2.13 15.44 -9.16
N ALA A 28 -3.15 15.85 -8.41
CA ALA A 28 -4.52 15.34 -8.58
C ALA A 28 -5.10 15.61 -9.98
N GLU A 29 -4.72 16.69 -10.62
CA GLU A 29 -5.14 17.02 -12.00
C GLU A 29 -4.65 15.98 -13.02
N HIS A 30 -3.56 15.28 -12.71
CA HIS A 30 -2.94 14.26 -13.53
C HIS A 30 -3.20 12.84 -13.02
N ALA A 31 -3.92 12.71 -11.89
CA ALA A 31 -4.24 11.43 -11.29
C ALA A 31 -5.58 10.90 -11.79
N ARG A 32 -5.61 9.61 -12.11
CA ARG A 32 -6.84 8.89 -12.41
C ARG A 32 -7.08 7.84 -11.33
N ASP A 33 -8.32 7.76 -10.87
CA ASP A 33 -8.81 6.68 -10.03
C ASP A 33 -8.98 5.43 -10.90
N PHE A 34 -7.97 4.58 -10.90
CA PHE A 34 -7.92 3.41 -11.77
C PHE A 34 -8.90 2.31 -11.35
N LYS A 35 -9.21 2.21 -10.06
CA LYS A 35 -10.21 1.27 -9.55
C LYS A 35 -11.61 1.49 -10.13
N ALA A 36 -12.03 2.74 -10.17
CA ALA A 36 -13.36 3.09 -10.69
C ALA A 36 -13.50 2.75 -12.18
N GLN A 37 -12.42 2.84 -12.94
CA GLN A 37 -12.41 2.55 -14.37
C GLN A 37 -12.34 1.05 -14.69
N MET A 38 -11.65 0.26 -13.85
CA MET A 38 -11.45 -1.17 -14.09
C MET A 38 -12.52 -2.09 -13.48
N GLN A 39 -13.39 -1.59 -12.63
CA GLN A 39 -14.55 -2.35 -12.15
C GLN A 39 -15.50 -2.77 -13.28
N ILE A 40 -15.38 -2.15 -14.45
CA ILE A 40 -16.18 -2.45 -15.63
C ILE A 40 -15.62 -3.61 -16.45
N ASP A 41 -14.30 -3.86 -16.36
CA ASP A 41 -13.58 -4.85 -17.18
C ASP A 41 -12.94 -6.00 -16.39
N SER A 42 -13.22 -6.13 -15.08
CA SER A 42 -12.48 -7.04 -14.22
C SER A 42 -12.91 -8.49 -14.38
N ASP A 43 -12.12 -9.25 -15.06
CA ASP A 43 -12.01 -10.69 -14.85
C ASP A 43 -10.82 -11.00 -13.93
N GLU A 44 -11.17 -11.53 -12.75
CA GLU A 44 -10.39 -12.42 -11.92
C GLU A 44 -8.94 -12.05 -11.56
N GLY A 45 -8.74 -11.52 -10.35
CA GLY A 45 -7.49 -11.67 -9.62
C GLY A 45 -6.34 -10.76 -10.02
N ARG A 46 -6.55 -9.76 -10.86
CA ARG A 46 -5.52 -8.79 -11.23
C ARG A 46 -5.34 -7.74 -10.14
N LEU A 47 -4.09 -7.48 -9.77
CA LEU A 47 -3.74 -6.35 -8.89
C LEU A 47 -4.00 -5.04 -9.65
N ILE A 48 -4.88 -4.21 -9.11
CA ILE A 48 -5.27 -2.93 -9.71
C ILE A 48 -4.71 -1.82 -8.82
N PRO A 49 -3.94 -0.85 -9.36
CA PRO A 49 -3.47 0.29 -8.58
C PRO A 49 -4.63 1.18 -8.14
N ASP A 50 -4.49 1.83 -6.99
CA ASP A 50 -5.50 2.75 -6.49
C ASP A 50 -5.53 4.04 -7.33
N PHE A 51 -4.37 4.56 -7.72
CA PHE A 51 -4.23 5.75 -8.55
C PHE A 51 -3.12 5.56 -9.59
N VAL A 52 -3.30 6.21 -10.73
CA VAL A 52 -2.26 6.36 -11.76
C VAL A 52 -2.06 7.84 -12.02
N VAL A 53 -0.84 8.32 -11.84
CA VAL A 53 -0.47 9.71 -12.12
C VAL A 53 0.26 9.77 -13.45
N HIS A 54 -0.24 10.56 -14.37
CA HIS A 54 0.39 10.79 -15.68
C HIS A 54 1.47 11.85 -15.58
N LEU A 55 2.67 11.50 -16.01
CA LEU A 55 3.85 12.36 -16.03
C LEU A 55 4.11 12.86 -17.46
N PRO A 56 4.86 13.98 -17.62
CA PRO A 56 5.29 14.44 -18.94
C PRO A 56 6.07 13.35 -19.70
N GLY A 57 5.90 13.31 -21.04
CA GLY A 57 6.57 12.34 -21.89
C GLY A 57 5.90 10.97 -21.95
N ASP A 58 4.57 10.93 -21.87
CA ASP A 58 3.76 9.71 -21.94
C ASP A 58 4.14 8.66 -20.90
N ARG A 59 4.60 9.10 -19.73
CA ARG A 59 4.90 8.22 -18.59
C ARG A 59 3.78 8.25 -17.58
N ALA A 60 3.61 7.14 -16.86
CA ALA A 60 2.65 7.03 -15.78
C ALA A 60 3.23 6.28 -14.59
N VAL A 61 2.89 6.71 -13.37
CA VAL A 61 3.31 6.07 -12.12
C VAL A 61 2.09 5.58 -11.38
N ALA A 62 2.10 4.31 -11.01
CA ALA A 62 1.06 3.72 -10.19
C ALA A 62 1.33 3.92 -8.70
N PHE A 63 0.27 4.23 -7.98
CA PHE A 63 0.26 4.34 -6.52
C PHE A 63 -0.70 3.30 -5.94
N ASP A 64 -0.27 2.63 -4.90
CA ASP A 64 -1.10 1.72 -4.13
C ASP A 64 -1.08 2.13 -2.65
N SER A 65 -2.26 2.29 -2.05
CA SER A 65 -2.43 2.71 -0.67
C SER A 65 -2.78 1.55 0.28
N LYS A 66 -2.80 0.32 -0.19
CA LYS A 66 -3.17 -0.86 0.60
C LYS A 66 -2.01 -1.36 1.45
N ALA A 67 -1.57 -0.54 2.40
CA ALA A 67 -0.62 -0.97 3.40
C ALA A 67 -1.28 -1.98 4.36
N PRO A 68 -0.62 -3.13 4.61
CA PRO A 68 -1.13 -4.08 5.59
C PRO A 68 -0.96 -3.52 7.00
N MET A 69 -2.07 -3.43 7.73
CA MET A 69 -2.13 -2.84 9.08
C MET A 69 -2.72 -3.77 10.13
N ASP A 70 -3.25 -4.93 9.76
CA ASP A 70 -4.02 -5.77 10.67
C ASP A 70 -3.21 -6.26 11.86
N ALA A 71 -2.04 -6.84 11.62
CA ALA A 71 -1.16 -7.31 12.70
C ALA A 71 -0.63 -6.16 13.57
N TYR A 72 -0.36 -5.02 12.96
CA TYR A 72 0.07 -3.81 13.67
C TYR A 72 -1.00 -3.29 14.64
N TRP A 73 -2.27 -3.28 14.24
CA TRP A 73 -3.37 -2.89 15.11
C TRP A 73 -3.61 -3.89 16.23
N GLU A 74 -3.56 -5.19 15.94
CA GLU A 74 -3.68 -6.24 16.95
C GLU A 74 -2.53 -6.17 17.98
N PHE A 75 -1.33 -5.86 17.55
CA PHE A 75 -0.19 -5.60 18.44
C PHE A 75 -0.51 -4.54 19.50
N HIS A 76 -1.13 -3.44 19.10
CA HIS A 76 -1.51 -2.39 20.05
C HIS A 76 -2.65 -2.79 21.01
N ARG A 77 -3.46 -3.77 20.62
CA ARG A 77 -4.53 -4.30 21.47
C ARG A 77 -4.03 -5.31 22.50
N CYS A 78 -2.92 -5.99 22.24
CA CYS A 78 -2.37 -7.05 23.07
C CYS A 78 -1.26 -6.53 24.01
N ALA A 79 -1.45 -5.35 24.63
CA ALA A 79 -0.45 -4.71 25.47
C ALA A 79 0.00 -5.57 26.68
N ASP A 80 -0.86 -6.47 27.15
CA ASP A 80 -0.63 -7.28 28.34
C ASP A 80 0.02 -8.66 28.05
N ASP A 81 0.28 -8.97 26.77
CA ASP A 81 0.86 -10.25 26.37
C ASP A 81 2.11 -10.06 25.49
N PRO A 82 3.32 -10.03 26.10
CA PRO A 82 4.56 -9.83 25.36
C PRO A 82 4.88 -10.90 24.31
N GLN A 83 4.46 -12.14 24.53
CA GLN A 83 4.69 -13.22 23.56
C GLN A 83 3.80 -13.02 22.33
N GLN A 84 2.55 -12.69 22.53
CA GLN A 84 1.63 -12.39 21.45
C GLN A 84 2.06 -11.14 20.68
N GLN A 85 2.53 -10.11 21.36
CA GLN A 85 3.08 -8.92 20.73
C GLN A 85 4.24 -9.23 19.80
N LYS A 86 5.16 -10.08 20.22
CA LYS A 86 6.31 -10.51 19.41
C LYS A 86 5.87 -11.24 18.13
N LEU A 87 4.90 -12.14 18.24
CA LEU A 87 4.33 -12.84 17.09
C LEU A 87 3.64 -11.90 16.12
N LEU A 88 2.90 -10.91 16.62
CA LEU A 88 2.20 -9.92 15.80
C LEU A 88 3.16 -8.99 15.08
N LEU A 89 4.26 -8.60 15.69
CA LEU A 89 5.29 -7.80 15.03
C LEU A 89 5.98 -8.56 13.90
N ALA A 90 6.26 -9.85 14.10
CA ALA A 90 6.78 -10.71 13.04
C ALA A 90 5.78 -10.89 11.90
N GLU A 91 4.50 -11.06 12.22
CA GLU A 91 3.43 -11.16 11.23
C GLU A 91 3.26 -9.84 10.44
N HIS A 92 3.34 -8.69 11.12
CA HIS A 92 3.31 -7.39 10.46
C HIS A 92 4.45 -7.25 9.44
N ALA A 93 5.67 -7.56 9.81
CA ALA A 93 6.82 -7.53 8.91
C ALA A 93 6.63 -8.45 7.69
N LYS A 94 6.09 -9.64 7.91
CA LYS A 94 5.75 -10.58 6.84
C LYS A 94 4.68 -10.01 5.90
N GLN A 95 3.62 -9.43 6.42
CA GLN A 95 2.54 -8.82 5.63
C GLN A 95 3.07 -7.68 4.75
N VAL A 96 3.93 -6.82 5.29
CA VAL A 96 4.58 -5.73 4.53
C VAL A 96 5.45 -6.31 3.43
N LYS A 97 6.26 -7.31 3.73
CA LYS A 97 7.13 -7.98 2.77
C LYS A 97 6.35 -8.64 1.62
N ASP A 98 5.27 -9.35 1.95
CA ASP A 98 4.41 -9.99 0.96
C ASP A 98 3.73 -8.95 0.05
N ARG A 99 3.34 -7.81 0.60
CA ARG A 99 2.76 -6.71 -0.16
C ARG A 99 3.77 -6.12 -1.15
N ILE A 100 4.98 -5.86 -0.70
CA ILE A 100 6.07 -5.36 -1.55
C ILE A 100 6.37 -6.34 -2.68
N ARG A 101 6.45 -7.63 -2.38
CA ARG A 101 6.67 -8.67 -3.40
C ARG A 101 5.57 -8.71 -4.45
N LYS A 102 4.30 -8.62 -4.03
CA LYS A 102 3.16 -8.59 -4.95
C LYS A 102 3.21 -7.40 -5.89
N LEU A 103 3.56 -6.23 -5.35
CA LEU A 103 3.68 -5.01 -6.15
C LEU A 103 4.86 -5.04 -7.12
N GLY A 104 5.93 -5.73 -6.77
CA GLY A 104 7.12 -5.88 -7.62
C GLY A 104 6.99 -6.88 -8.77
N LYS A 105 5.90 -7.64 -8.85
CA LYS A 105 5.71 -8.60 -9.93
C LYS A 105 5.46 -7.91 -11.26
N LYS A 106 6.11 -8.40 -12.33
CA LYS A 106 5.96 -7.86 -13.70
C LYS A 106 4.52 -7.82 -14.22
N GLU A 107 3.67 -8.72 -13.77
CA GLU A 107 2.27 -8.78 -14.18
C GLU A 107 1.47 -7.53 -13.77
N TYR A 108 1.86 -6.90 -12.67
CA TYR A 108 1.27 -5.65 -12.23
C TYR A 108 1.50 -4.50 -13.23
N TRP A 109 2.66 -4.47 -13.88
CA TRP A 109 3.07 -3.44 -14.84
C TRP A 109 2.41 -3.54 -16.20
N LYS A 110 1.98 -4.73 -16.59
CA LYS A 110 1.37 -4.98 -17.90
C LYS A 110 0.06 -4.24 -18.12
N GLN A 111 -0.56 -3.77 -17.04
CA GLN A 111 -1.81 -3.02 -17.10
C GLN A 111 -1.60 -1.53 -17.40
N ILE A 112 -0.36 -1.05 -17.31
CA ILE A 112 0.01 0.34 -17.53
C ILE A 112 1.07 0.37 -18.62
N GLU A 113 0.66 0.68 -19.86
CA GLU A 113 1.50 0.59 -21.06
C GLU A 113 2.78 1.44 -20.98
N THR A 114 2.74 2.54 -20.23
CA THR A 114 3.81 3.53 -20.14
C THR A 114 4.43 3.62 -18.75
N ALA A 115 4.26 2.59 -17.91
CA ALA A 115 4.77 2.60 -16.55
C ALA A 115 6.29 2.54 -16.52
N PRO A 116 6.96 3.38 -15.73
CA PRO A 116 8.35 3.15 -15.37
C PRO A 116 8.44 1.85 -14.57
N GLY A 117 9.55 1.18 -14.56
CA GLY A 117 9.69 -0.11 -13.91
C GLY A 117 9.53 -0.12 -12.38
N PHE A 118 8.67 0.74 -11.79
CA PHE A 118 8.39 0.78 -10.36
C PHE A 118 6.96 1.22 -10.05
N VAL A 119 6.48 0.88 -8.86
CA VAL A 119 5.22 1.33 -8.27
C VAL A 119 5.50 2.00 -6.92
N ILE A 120 4.67 2.95 -6.55
CA ILE A 120 4.77 3.61 -5.25
C ILE A 120 3.74 2.99 -4.30
N LEU A 121 4.23 2.35 -3.25
CA LEU A 121 3.40 1.91 -2.14
C LEU A 121 3.29 3.04 -1.12
N PHE A 122 2.09 3.59 -0.97
CA PHE A 122 1.80 4.57 0.06
C PHE A 122 1.46 3.88 1.37
N MET A 123 2.20 4.18 2.41
CA MET A 123 1.92 3.71 3.78
C MET A 123 1.47 4.90 4.64
N PRO A 124 0.25 4.87 5.19
CA PRO A 124 -0.32 6.00 5.93
C PRO A 124 0.23 6.08 7.37
N GLY A 125 1.52 6.17 7.51
CA GLY A 125 2.19 6.29 8.80
C GLY A 125 3.60 5.73 8.74
N GLU A 126 4.56 6.54 9.16
CA GLU A 126 5.97 6.18 9.20
C GLU A 126 6.23 4.94 10.09
N ASN A 127 5.48 4.81 11.17
CA ASN A 127 5.62 3.70 12.10
C ASN A 127 5.37 2.32 11.47
N LEU A 128 4.53 2.24 10.45
CA LEU A 128 4.21 0.98 9.77
C LEU A 128 5.45 0.37 9.10
N LEU A 129 6.20 1.19 8.36
CA LEU A 129 7.43 0.75 7.72
C LEU A 129 8.55 0.54 8.73
N ARG A 130 8.73 1.48 9.65
CA ARG A 130 9.77 1.38 10.67
C ARG A 130 9.64 0.11 11.51
N THR A 131 8.44 -0.18 11.98
CA THR A 131 8.17 -1.41 12.77
C THR A 131 8.47 -2.67 11.97
N ALA A 132 8.09 -2.70 10.69
CA ALA A 132 8.41 -3.83 9.82
C ALA A 132 9.92 -4.01 9.64
N LEU A 133 10.68 -2.93 9.41
CA LEU A 133 12.15 -2.98 9.27
C LEU A 133 12.86 -3.40 10.55
N GLU A 134 12.36 -2.98 11.71
CA GLU A 134 12.91 -3.38 13.01
C GLU A 134 12.75 -4.89 13.26
N ASN A 135 11.69 -5.49 12.74
CA ASN A 135 11.39 -6.92 12.92
C ASN A 135 11.87 -7.81 11.78
N ASP A 136 12.20 -7.25 10.64
CA ASP A 136 12.83 -7.93 9.50
C ASP A 136 13.82 -6.98 8.82
N PRO A 137 15.08 -6.93 9.26
CA PRO A 137 16.09 -6.05 8.65
C PRO A 137 16.37 -6.35 7.17
N ASP A 138 16.11 -7.57 6.71
CA ASP A 138 16.31 -7.95 5.30
C ASP A 138 15.25 -7.34 4.38
N LEU A 139 14.18 -6.79 4.95
CA LEU A 139 13.10 -6.16 4.18
C LEU A 139 13.61 -5.05 3.25
N ILE A 140 14.63 -4.31 3.66
CA ILE A 140 15.20 -3.23 2.87
C ILE A 140 15.68 -3.68 1.49
N ARG A 141 16.09 -4.94 1.36
CA ARG A 141 16.55 -5.51 0.09
C ARG A 141 15.44 -5.68 -0.95
N PHE A 142 14.19 -5.62 -0.52
CA PHE A 142 13.01 -5.73 -1.38
C PHE A 142 12.45 -4.38 -1.81
N LEU A 143 13.03 -3.28 -1.32
CA LEU A 143 12.59 -1.92 -1.63
C LEU A 143 13.29 -1.32 -2.87
N GLU A 144 14.25 -2.03 -3.46
CA GLU A 144 14.98 -1.62 -4.66
C GLU A 144 14.32 -2.03 -5.97
#